data_80bc15d9750cf11af7dfdbc4cb1a852a
#
_entry.id   80bc15d9750cf11af7dfdbc4cb1a852a
#
_cell.length_a   1.000
_cell.length_b   1.000
_cell.length_c   1.000
_cell.angle_alpha   90.00
_cell.angle_beta   90.00
_cell.angle_gamma   90.00
#
_symmetry.space_group_name_H-M   'P 1'
#
loop_
_entity.id
_entity.type
_entity.pdbx_description
1 polymer ?
#
loop_
_entity_poly.entity_id
_entity_poly.type
_entity_poly.pdbx_seq_one_letter_code
_entity_poly.pdbx_strand_id
1 'polypeptide(L)'
;MIAPLALLVMVQVSSQWPQHSMDRPRPPVVQPAPQAGQAPPPSDAIVLFDGKDLAQWQAEDGSAAKWVVRDGYVEVKPGTGMLVSRRGFGDAQLHIEWMTPTPPTGEGQERGNSGIFLMGIYELQVLDSYQNDTYADGQAGAIYGQNPPLVNASRPPGQWQAYEVIFHRPHFKADSSVETPARMTVFLNGVLIQDNFELSGPTAHQRRPPYSAHADKLPLKLQDHGNPVRYRNIWIRELQH
;
A
#
# COMPACT_ATOMS: atom_id res chain seq x y z
N MET A 1 51.04 24.56 -4.77
CA MET A 1 50.45 23.33 -5.42
C MET A 1 49.13 23.07 -4.73
N ILE A 2 48.04 23.37 -5.43
CA ILE A 2 46.66 23.16 -4.94
C ILE A 2 46.15 21.89 -5.60
N ALA A 3 45.89 20.83 -4.81
CA ALA A 3 45.33 19.58 -5.31
C ALA A 3 43.87 19.79 -5.66
N PRO A 4 43.38 19.26 -6.78
CA PRO A 4 41.97 19.34 -7.14
C PRO A 4 41.14 18.43 -6.23
N LEU A 5 40.10 19.01 -5.62
CA LEU A 5 39.08 18.30 -4.88
C LEU A 5 38.21 17.53 -5.88
N ALA A 6 38.37 16.21 -5.93
CA ALA A 6 37.50 15.37 -6.74
C ALA A 6 36.10 15.33 -6.12
N LEU A 7 35.14 15.95 -6.80
CA LEU A 7 33.71 15.88 -6.45
C LEU A 7 33.22 14.45 -6.78
N LEU A 8 33.03 13.64 -5.75
CA LEU A 8 32.42 12.31 -5.89
C LEU A 8 30.94 12.49 -6.15
N VAL A 9 30.52 12.49 -7.40
CA VAL A 9 29.10 12.43 -7.78
C VAL A 9 28.63 11.02 -7.44
N MET A 10 27.92 10.87 -6.33
CA MET A 10 27.14 9.65 -6.07
C MET A 10 26.00 9.61 -7.08
N VAL A 11 26.18 8.87 -8.16
CA VAL A 11 25.08 8.47 -9.03
C VAL A 11 24.22 7.51 -8.20
N GLN A 12 23.04 7.96 -7.76
CA GLN A 12 22.02 7.04 -7.27
C GLN A 12 21.69 6.09 -8.43
N VAL A 13 22.16 4.87 -8.33
CA VAL A 13 21.79 3.79 -9.23
C VAL A 13 20.34 3.47 -8.94
N SER A 14 19.42 4.09 -9.69
CA SER A 14 18.01 3.67 -9.72
C SER A 14 17.97 2.17 -9.95
N SER A 15 17.09 1.45 -9.24
CA SER A 15 17.03 0.00 -9.25
C SER A 15 17.18 -0.58 -10.66
N GLN A 16 18.27 -1.29 -10.90
CA GLN A 16 18.64 -1.83 -12.23
C GLN A 16 17.72 -2.95 -12.73
N TRP A 17 16.68 -3.29 -11.97
CA TRP A 17 15.79 -4.38 -12.29
C TRP A 17 14.58 -3.90 -13.10
N PRO A 18 14.25 -4.57 -14.22
CA PRO A 18 12.97 -4.39 -14.88
C PRO A 18 11.81 -4.59 -13.90
N GLN A 19 10.73 -3.88 -14.11
CA GLN A 19 9.50 -4.09 -13.35
C GLN A 19 9.04 -5.55 -13.52
N HIS A 20 8.64 -6.18 -12.42
CA HIS A 20 8.18 -7.57 -12.37
C HIS A 20 9.23 -8.62 -12.77
N SER A 21 10.52 -8.29 -12.65
CA SER A 21 11.58 -9.27 -12.91
C SER A 21 11.57 -10.38 -11.87
N MET A 22 11.49 -11.63 -12.34
CA MET A 22 11.62 -12.81 -11.48
C MET A 22 13.06 -13.06 -11.02
N ASP A 23 14.06 -12.46 -11.71
CA ASP A 23 15.49 -12.57 -11.37
C ASP A 23 15.89 -11.61 -10.25
N ARG A 24 15.04 -10.63 -9.92
CA ARG A 24 15.28 -9.71 -8.80
C ARG A 24 15.30 -10.48 -7.48
N PRO A 25 16.34 -10.31 -6.62
CA PRO A 25 16.39 -10.97 -5.32
C PRO A 25 15.11 -10.73 -4.52
N ARG A 26 14.57 -11.81 -3.96
CA ARG A 26 13.37 -11.73 -3.12
C ARG A 26 13.71 -11.18 -1.75
N PRO A 27 12.80 -10.44 -1.12
CA PRO A 27 12.96 -10.00 0.27
C PRO A 27 13.18 -11.21 1.21
N PRO A 28 14.16 -11.13 2.13
CA PRO A 28 14.35 -12.17 3.13
C PRO A 28 13.12 -12.30 4.02
N VAL A 29 12.80 -13.54 4.40
CA VAL A 29 11.65 -13.82 5.27
C VAL A 29 12.00 -13.49 6.73
N VAL A 30 11.14 -12.74 7.40
CA VAL A 30 11.23 -12.40 8.81
C VAL A 30 9.93 -12.83 9.51
N GLN A 31 10.04 -13.54 10.62
CA GLN A 31 8.88 -13.89 11.43
C GLN A 31 8.48 -12.69 12.29
N PRO A 32 7.27 -12.12 12.08
CA PRO A 32 6.80 -11.04 12.94
C PRO A 32 6.45 -11.57 14.33
N ALA A 33 6.40 -10.66 15.32
CA ALA A 33 5.88 -11.00 16.65
C ALA A 33 4.44 -11.56 16.55
N PRO A 34 3.99 -12.37 17.50
CA PRO A 34 2.59 -12.80 17.55
C PRO A 34 1.64 -11.62 17.43
N GLN A 35 0.49 -11.84 16.79
CA GLN A 35 -0.50 -10.77 16.65
C GLN A 35 -0.97 -10.31 18.03
N ALA A 36 -0.76 -9.03 18.35
CA ALA A 36 -1.41 -8.37 19.45
C ALA A 36 -2.91 -8.21 19.15
N GLY A 37 -3.73 -8.03 20.19
CA GLY A 37 -5.13 -7.62 20.00
C GLY A 37 -5.24 -6.31 19.22
N GLN A 38 -6.44 -5.99 18.71
CA GLN A 38 -6.71 -4.72 18.06
C GLN A 38 -6.51 -3.57 19.05
N ALA A 39 -5.61 -2.64 18.73
CA ALA A 39 -5.54 -1.38 19.44
C ALA A 39 -6.67 -0.45 18.97
N PRO A 40 -7.32 0.32 19.88
CA PRO A 40 -8.25 1.33 19.47
C PRO A 40 -7.55 2.42 18.64
N PRO A 41 -8.25 3.09 17.71
CA PRO A 41 -7.69 4.20 16.98
C PRO A 41 -7.32 5.37 17.93
N PRO A 42 -6.27 6.16 17.61
CA PRO A 42 -5.98 7.40 18.33
C PRO A 42 -7.19 8.35 18.36
N SER A 43 -7.27 9.21 19.38
CA SER A 43 -8.42 10.10 19.59
C SER A 43 -8.66 11.13 18.47
N ASP A 44 -7.63 11.44 17.68
CA ASP A 44 -7.66 12.33 16.52
C ASP A 44 -7.75 11.60 15.18
N ALA A 45 -7.90 10.27 15.20
CA ALA A 45 -8.06 9.47 14.00
C ALA A 45 -9.47 9.58 13.41
N ILE A 46 -9.53 9.58 12.10
CA ILE A 46 -10.78 9.44 11.34
C ILE A 46 -10.97 7.94 11.11
N VAL A 47 -12.00 7.38 11.73
CA VAL A 47 -12.33 5.96 11.56
C VAL A 47 -13.04 5.78 10.22
N LEU A 48 -12.45 5.01 9.33
CA LEU A 48 -13.01 4.70 8.02
C LEU A 48 -13.84 3.42 8.03
N PHE A 49 -13.48 2.46 8.91
CA PHE A 49 -14.24 1.23 9.09
C PHE A 49 -14.02 0.66 10.50
N ASP A 50 -15.09 0.54 11.27
CA ASP A 50 -15.11 0.03 12.65
C ASP A 50 -15.77 -1.37 12.76
N GLY A 51 -16.03 -2.01 11.62
CA GLY A 51 -16.67 -3.32 11.56
C GLY A 51 -18.18 -3.30 11.37
N LYS A 52 -18.85 -2.12 11.28
CA LYS A 52 -20.30 -2.02 11.27
C LYS A 52 -20.89 -1.82 9.87
N ASP A 53 -20.40 -0.82 9.15
CA ASP A 53 -20.97 -0.43 7.86
C ASP A 53 -19.94 0.24 6.94
N LEU A 54 -20.35 0.55 5.71
CA LEU A 54 -19.57 1.25 4.69
C LEU A 54 -19.99 2.73 4.53
N ALA A 55 -20.49 3.39 5.56
CA ALA A 55 -20.93 4.78 5.47
C ALA A 55 -19.83 5.74 4.97
N GLN A 56 -18.57 5.46 5.27
CA GLN A 56 -17.40 6.24 4.82
C GLN A 56 -16.94 5.88 3.40
N TRP A 57 -17.56 4.90 2.74
CA TRP A 57 -17.14 4.33 1.48
C TRP A 57 -18.22 4.40 0.40
N GLN A 58 -17.78 4.28 -0.85
CA GLN A 58 -18.63 4.22 -2.04
C GLN A 58 -17.94 3.38 -3.13
N ALA A 59 -18.66 3.03 -4.18
CA ALA A 59 -18.09 2.49 -5.40
C ALA A 59 -17.40 3.60 -6.23
N GLU A 60 -16.60 3.23 -7.24
CA GLU A 60 -15.87 4.20 -8.07
C GLU A 60 -16.78 5.17 -8.84
N ASP A 61 -17.98 4.74 -9.18
CA ASP A 61 -18.99 5.57 -9.85
C ASP A 61 -19.81 6.46 -8.88
N GLY A 62 -19.44 6.47 -7.58
CA GLY A 62 -20.13 7.19 -6.52
C GLY A 62 -21.39 6.51 -5.97
N SER A 63 -21.80 5.38 -6.54
CA SER A 63 -22.92 4.59 -6.03
C SER A 63 -22.59 3.90 -4.69
N ALA A 64 -23.57 3.22 -4.08
CA ALA A 64 -23.33 2.47 -2.85
C ALA A 64 -22.30 1.38 -3.05
N ALA A 65 -21.36 1.26 -2.11
CA ALA A 65 -20.38 0.19 -2.08
C ALA A 65 -21.08 -1.19 -2.02
N LYS A 66 -20.51 -2.18 -2.72
CA LYS A 66 -21.13 -3.51 -2.87
C LYS A 66 -20.37 -4.63 -2.14
N TRP A 67 -19.24 -4.29 -1.49
CA TRP A 67 -18.48 -5.25 -0.69
C TRP A 67 -19.29 -5.72 0.52
N VAL A 68 -18.98 -6.90 1.04
CA VAL A 68 -19.79 -7.55 2.08
C VAL A 68 -19.26 -7.24 3.46
N VAL A 69 -20.10 -6.61 4.30
CA VAL A 69 -19.78 -6.41 5.73
C VAL A 69 -20.38 -7.55 6.54
N ARG A 70 -19.55 -8.21 7.35
CA ARG A 70 -19.97 -9.27 8.29
C ARG A 70 -18.90 -9.49 9.35
N ASP A 71 -19.27 -9.98 10.51
CA ASP A 71 -18.35 -10.42 11.58
C ASP A 71 -17.23 -9.42 11.91
N GLY A 72 -17.52 -8.10 11.82
CA GLY A 72 -16.56 -7.05 12.14
C GLY A 72 -15.52 -6.75 11.06
N TYR A 73 -15.67 -7.30 9.85
CA TYR A 73 -14.82 -7.00 8.70
C TYR A 73 -15.63 -6.72 7.43
N VAL A 74 -14.99 -6.11 6.46
CA VAL A 74 -15.48 -5.99 5.08
C VAL A 74 -14.69 -6.93 4.17
N GLU A 75 -15.37 -7.65 3.30
CA GLU A 75 -14.79 -8.61 2.35
C GLU A 75 -15.01 -8.14 0.91
N VAL A 76 -13.96 -8.19 0.11
CA VAL A 76 -14.05 -7.96 -1.33
C VAL A 76 -15.12 -8.88 -1.92
N LYS A 77 -16.07 -8.29 -2.64
CA LYS A 77 -17.00 -9.02 -3.47
C LYS A 77 -16.49 -9.01 -4.92
N PRO A 78 -15.90 -10.10 -5.42
CA PRO A 78 -15.27 -10.13 -6.72
C PRO A 78 -16.16 -9.61 -7.85
N GLY A 79 -15.58 -8.78 -8.73
CA GLY A 79 -16.28 -8.22 -9.89
C GLY A 79 -17.19 -7.03 -9.58
N THR A 80 -17.12 -6.46 -8.38
CA THR A 80 -17.93 -5.27 -8.03
C THR A 80 -17.18 -3.95 -8.04
N GLY A 81 -15.88 -3.99 -8.37
CA GLY A 81 -15.01 -2.82 -8.45
C GLY A 81 -14.43 -2.39 -7.11
N MET A 82 -13.62 -1.35 -7.14
CA MET A 82 -12.91 -0.85 -5.96
C MET A 82 -13.84 -0.24 -4.92
N LEU A 83 -13.40 -0.31 -3.67
CA LEU A 83 -13.98 0.44 -2.55
C LEU A 83 -13.24 1.78 -2.42
N VAL A 84 -13.95 2.90 -2.46
CA VAL A 84 -13.41 4.26 -2.51
C VAL A 84 -13.88 5.04 -1.30
N SER A 85 -12.96 5.68 -0.54
CA SER A 85 -13.36 6.55 0.57
C SER A 85 -14.08 7.79 0.05
N ARG A 86 -15.13 8.22 0.76
CA ARG A 86 -15.88 9.45 0.39
C ARG A 86 -15.05 10.71 0.59
N ARG A 87 -14.14 10.68 1.56
CA ARG A 87 -13.21 11.78 1.85
C ARG A 87 -11.86 11.51 1.20
N GLY A 88 -11.23 12.57 0.68
CA GLY A 88 -9.85 12.58 0.20
C GLY A 88 -8.87 12.89 1.33
N PHE A 89 -7.65 12.36 1.20
CA PHE A 89 -6.53 12.54 2.13
C PHE A 89 -5.26 12.87 1.37
N GLY A 90 -4.37 13.64 2.00
CA GLY A 90 -3.01 13.92 1.54
C GLY A 90 -1.99 13.24 2.46
N ASP A 91 -1.15 14.04 3.13
CA ASP A 91 -0.19 13.54 4.11
C ASP A 91 -0.93 12.87 5.27
N ALA A 92 -0.62 11.62 5.54
CA ALA A 92 -1.41 10.83 6.47
C ALA A 92 -0.62 9.68 7.12
N GLN A 93 -1.05 9.32 8.33
CA GLN A 93 -0.81 8.02 8.93
C GLN A 93 -2.07 7.16 8.69
N LEU A 94 -1.89 5.99 8.10
CA LEU A 94 -2.95 5.01 7.87
C LEU A 94 -2.65 3.73 8.66
N HIS A 95 -3.63 3.25 9.40
CA HIS A 95 -3.67 1.87 9.90
C HIS A 95 -4.75 1.10 9.16
N ILE A 96 -4.41 -0.10 8.75
CA ILE A 96 -5.35 -1.01 8.09
C ILE A 96 -4.96 -2.47 8.34
N GLU A 97 -5.93 -3.27 8.80
CA GLU A 97 -5.75 -4.71 8.93
C GLU A 97 -6.40 -5.42 7.75
N TRP A 98 -5.70 -6.43 7.23
CA TRP A 98 -6.18 -7.22 6.10
C TRP A 98 -5.89 -8.71 6.29
N MET A 99 -6.64 -9.56 5.59
CA MET A 99 -6.48 -11.01 5.66
C MET A 99 -6.78 -11.63 4.31
N THR A 100 -5.86 -12.46 3.83
CA THR A 100 -6.07 -13.23 2.60
C THR A 100 -6.91 -14.47 2.86
N PRO A 101 -7.62 -15.00 1.84
CA PRO A 101 -8.48 -16.17 1.99
C PRO A 101 -7.72 -17.41 2.49
N THR A 102 -8.43 -18.26 3.24
CA THR A 102 -7.99 -19.59 3.62
C THR A 102 -9.11 -20.61 3.39
N PRO A 103 -8.83 -21.78 2.79
CA PRO A 103 -7.54 -22.17 2.20
C PRO A 103 -7.12 -21.23 1.06
N PRO A 104 -5.79 -21.06 0.83
CA PRO A 104 -5.32 -20.22 -0.28
C PRO A 104 -5.67 -20.87 -1.61
N THR A 105 -5.98 -20.05 -2.60
CA THR A 105 -6.25 -20.48 -3.98
C THR A 105 -5.40 -19.67 -4.94
N GLY A 106 -4.92 -20.28 -6.01
CA GLY A 106 -4.01 -19.66 -6.97
C GLY A 106 -2.55 -19.66 -6.51
N GLU A 107 -1.69 -19.10 -7.33
CA GLU A 107 -0.24 -18.97 -7.11
C GLU A 107 0.22 -17.57 -7.56
N GLY A 108 1.39 -17.13 -7.11
CA GLY A 108 1.96 -15.86 -7.49
C GLY A 108 1.01 -14.70 -7.24
N GLN A 109 0.74 -13.91 -8.27
CA GLN A 109 -0.16 -12.74 -8.20
C GLN A 109 -1.65 -13.09 -8.20
N GLU A 110 -2.01 -14.34 -8.45
CA GLU A 110 -3.41 -14.80 -8.38
C GLU A 110 -3.83 -15.22 -6.96
N ARG A 111 -2.91 -15.20 -5.99
CA ARG A 111 -3.15 -15.72 -4.65
C ARG A 111 -3.38 -14.60 -3.62
N GLY A 112 -4.67 -14.39 -3.27
CA GLY A 112 -5.05 -13.42 -2.25
C GLY A 112 -4.65 -11.98 -2.59
N ASN A 113 -4.79 -11.58 -3.84
CA ASN A 113 -4.39 -10.28 -4.36
C ASN A 113 -5.42 -9.18 -4.10
N SER A 114 -4.93 -8.05 -3.71
CA SER A 114 -5.63 -6.77 -3.60
C SER A 114 -4.59 -5.63 -3.56
N GLY A 115 -5.02 -4.38 -3.34
CA GLY A 115 -4.15 -3.21 -3.23
C GLY A 115 -4.77 -2.12 -2.37
N ILE A 116 -3.92 -1.34 -1.71
CA ILE A 116 -4.29 -0.15 -0.96
C ILE A 116 -3.69 1.05 -1.69
N PHE A 117 -4.54 1.89 -2.29
CA PHE A 117 -4.11 3.02 -3.10
C PHE A 117 -4.23 4.32 -2.31
N LEU A 118 -3.10 4.82 -1.78
CA LEU A 118 -3.03 6.16 -1.19
C LEU A 118 -3.34 7.18 -2.29
N MET A 119 -4.22 8.14 -1.98
CA MET A 119 -4.74 9.10 -2.96
C MET A 119 -5.36 8.46 -4.22
N GLY A 120 -5.71 7.16 -4.16
CA GLY A 120 -6.23 6.42 -5.32
C GLY A 120 -5.24 6.18 -6.45
N ILE A 121 -3.94 6.46 -6.24
CA ILE A 121 -2.90 6.54 -7.28
C ILE A 121 -1.66 5.72 -6.90
N TYR A 122 -1.28 5.70 -5.61
CA TYR A 122 -0.02 5.14 -5.11
C TYR A 122 -0.31 3.84 -4.36
N GLU A 123 -0.04 2.72 -5.00
CA GLU A 123 -0.41 1.40 -4.50
C GLU A 123 0.63 0.84 -3.53
N LEU A 124 0.16 0.46 -2.35
CA LEU A 124 0.79 -0.48 -1.45
C LEU A 124 0.16 -1.85 -1.66
N GLN A 125 0.96 -2.81 -2.11
CA GLN A 125 0.49 -4.15 -2.49
C GLN A 125 -0.06 -4.95 -1.31
N VAL A 126 -1.19 -5.61 -1.53
CA VAL A 126 -1.75 -6.66 -0.69
C VAL A 126 -1.72 -7.98 -1.45
N LEU A 127 -1.07 -8.98 -0.87
CA LEU A 127 -0.91 -10.31 -1.48
C LEU A 127 -0.72 -11.37 -0.38
N ASP A 128 -1.15 -12.59 -0.62
CA ASP A 128 -0.66 -13.70 0.17
C ASP A 128 0.79 -14.02 -0.26
N SER A 129 1.74 -13.43 0.45
CA SER A 129 3.18 -13.61 0.22
C SER A 129 3.81 -14.66 1.14
N TYR A 130 3.00 -15.39 1.93
CA TYR A 130 3.48 -16.47 2.78
C TYR A 130 3.77 -17.72 1.94
N GLN A 131 5.05 -18.12 1.83
CA GLN A 131 5.47 -19.25 1.00
C GLN A 131 4.85 -19.21 -0.42
N ASN A 132 4.90 -18.04 -1.06
CA ASN A 132 4.34 -17.80 -2.37
C ASN A 132 5.39 -17.15 -3.28
N ASP A 133 5.66 -17.79 -4.40
CA ASP A 133 6.65 -17.36 -5.37
C ASP A 133 6.06 -16.33 -6.33
N THR A 134 6.61 -15.11 -6.30
CA THR A 134 6.27 -14.04 -7.24
C THR A 134 7.43 -13.05 -7.36
N TYR A 135 7.31 -12.10 -8.29
CA TYR A 135 8.30 -11.05 -8.43
C TYR A 135 8.36 -10.16 -7.17
N ALA A 136 9.57 -9.70 -6.83
CA ALA A 136 9.84 -9.03 -5.57
C ALA A 136 9.03 -7.73 -5.38
N ASP A 137 8.85 -6.95 -6.46
CA ASP A 137 8.14 -5.67 -6.46
C ASP A 137 6.60 -5.80 -6.63
N GLY A 138 6.07 -7.02 -6.45
CA GLY A 138 4.65 -7.33 -6.34
C GLY A 138 4.30 -8.14 -5.10
N GLN A 139 5.23 -8.33 -4.16
CA GLN A 139 4.94 -8.96 -2.87
C GLN A 139 4.17 -8.02 -1.94
N ALA A 140 3.54 -8.58 -0.90
CA ALA A 140 2.88 -7.78 0.13
C ALA A 140 3.81 -6.70 0.67
N GLY A 141 3.33 -5.44 0.68
CA GLY A 141 4.11 -4.28 1.12
C GLY A 141 5.07 -3.70 0.10
N ALA A 142 5.10 -4.21 -1.13
CA ALA A 142 5.78 -3.52 -2.22
C ALA A 142 5.08 -2.19 -2.54
N ILE A 143 5.86 -1.15 -2.85
CA ILE A 143 5.37 -0.04 -3.66
C ILE A 143 5.26 -0.61 -5.08
N TYR A 144 4.05 -0.97 -5.50
CA TYR A 144 3.82 -1.87 -6.63
C TYR A 144 4.59 -1.48 -7.90
N GLY A 145 5.38 -2.43 -8.38
CA GLY A 145 6.22 -2.26 -9.58
C GLY A 145 7.37 -1.26 -9.43
N GLN A 146 7.58 -0.65 -8.26
CA GLN A 146 8.67 0.31 -8.02
C GLN A 146 9.71 -0.24 -7.04
N ASN A 147 9.27 -0.63 -5.84
CA ASN A 147 10.19 -1.08 -4.79
C ASN A 147 9.65 -2.29 -4.03
N PRO A 148 10.40 -3.40 -3.92
CA PRO A 148 10.02 -4.50 -3.04
C PRO A 148 10.09 -4.08 -1.57
N PRO A 149 9.42 -4.81 -0.68
CA PRO A 149 9.64 -4.63 0.75
C PRO A 149 11.07 -5.04 1.14
N LEU A 150 11.60 -4.42 2.19
CA LEU A 150 12.93 -4.75 2.72
C LEU A 150 13.00 -6.21 3.19
N VAL A 151 11.89 -6.70 3.75
CA VAL A 151 11.72 -8.08 4.21
C VAL A 151 10.29 -8.53 3.97
N ASN A 152 10.06 -9.85 3.85
CA ASN A 152 8.73 -10.44 3.85
C ASN A 152 8.36 -10.85 5.29
N ALA A 153 7.51 -10.05 5.93
CA ALA A 153 7.00 -10.28 7.28
C ALA A 153 5.54 -10.78 7.29
N SER A 154 5.12 -11.47 6.22
CA SER A 154 3.75 -11.98 6.10
C SER A 154 3.50 -13.17 7.03
N ARG A 155 2.32 -13.17 7.67
CA ARG A 155 1.76 -14.33 8.36
C ARG A 155 1.07 -15.25 7.36
N PRO A 156 0.82 -16.53 7.74
CA PRO A 156 0.03 -17.46 6.93
C PRO A 156 -1.33 -16.90 6.49
N PRO A 157 -1.88 -17.35 5.34
CA PRO A 157 -3.23 -17.01 4.93
C PRO A 157 -4.27 -17.38 6.00
N GLY A 158 -5.35 -16.61 6.08
CA GLY A 158 -6.34 -16.74 7.15
C GLY A 158 -5.94 -16.08 8.48
N GLN A 159 -4.75 -15.50 8.57
CA GLN A 159 -4.34 -14.68 9.71
C GLN A 159 -4.38 -13.18 9.34
N TRP A 160 -4.75 -12.34 10.30
CA TRP A 160 -4.75 -10.91 10.12
C TRP A 160 -3.32 -10.36 10.02
N GLN A 161 -3.11 -9.55 9.01
CA GLN A 161 -1.94 -8.72 8.79
C GLN A 161 -2.28 -7.28 9.16
N ALA A 162 -1.31 -6.50 9.58
CA ALA A 162 -1.50 -5.07 9.84
C ALA A 162 -0.47 -4.25 9.09
N TYR A 163 -0.93 -3.24 8.38
CA TYR A 163 -0.08 -2.17 7.86
C TYR A 163 -0.21 -0.93 8.74
N GLU A 164 0.95 -0.36 9.11
CA GLU A 164 1.10 1.01 9.55
C GLU A 164 1.83 1.77 8.45
N VAL A 165 1.20 2.79 7.90
CA VAL A 165 1.72 3.55 6.76
C VAL A 165 1.85 5.01 7.15
N ILE A 166 3.03 5.61 6.92
CA ILE A 166 3.23 7.06 6.90
C ILE A 166 3.41 7.44 5.44
N PHE A 167 2.50 8.24 4.95
CA PHE A 167 2.50 8.70 3.56
C PHE A 167 2.65 10.22 3.51
N HIS A 168 3.60 10.69 2.71
CA HIS A 168 3.74 12.07 2.32
C HIS A 168 3.41 12.19 0.83
N ARG A 169 2.43 13.04 0.52
CA ARG A 169 1.99 13.28 -0.85
C ARG A 169 3.06 13.99 -1.68
N PRO A 170 3.00 13.91 -3.00
CA PRO A 170 3.83 14.77 -3.82
C PRO A 170 3.33 16.21 -3.74
N HIS A 171 4.27 17.16 -3.86
CA HIS A 171 3.97 18.57 -4.04
C HIS A 171 4.32 18.99 -5.47
N PHE A 172 3.53 19.89 -6.03
CA PHE A 172 3.69 20.36 -7.39
C PHE A 172 3.88 21.88 -7.40
N LYS A 173 4.75 22.35 -8.30
CA LYS A 173 4.93 23.77 -8.56
C LYS A 173 3.77 24.32 -9.38
N ALA A 174 3.72 25.65 -9.55
CA ALA A 174 2.70 26.32 -10.36
C ALA A 174 2.71 25.89 -11.83
N ASP A 175 3.85 25.44 -12.36
CA ASP A 175 4.00 24.90 -13.71
C ASP A 175 3.63 23.41 -13.82
N SER A 176 3.07 22.81 -12.78
CA SER A 176 2.70 21.40 -12.66
C SER A 176 3.87 20.42 -12.61
N SER A 177 5.12 20.87 -12.57
CA SER A 177 6.26 20.01 -12.30
C SER A 177 6.28 19.56 -10.83
N VAL A 178 6.82 18.37 -10.56
CA VAL A 178 6.96 17.89 -9.19
C VAL A 178 7.99 18.74 -8.44
N GLU A 179 7.63 19.22 -7.27
CA GLU A 179 8.53 19.92 -6.34
C GLU A 179 9.17 18.96 -5.35
N THR A 180 8.33 18.15 -4.71
CA THR A 180 8.76 17.05 -3.83
C THR A 180 8.00 15.78 -4.22
N PRO A 181 8.70 14.66 -4.46
CA PRO A 181 8.06 13.38 -4.73
C PRO A 181 7.29 12.86 -3.51
N ALA A 182 6.34 11.96 -3.76
CA ALA A 182 5.68 11.21 -2.69
C ALA A 182 6.69 10.31 -1.96
N ARG A 183 6.45 10.11 -0.65
CA ARG A 183 7.27 9.22 0.18
C ARG A 183 6.40 8.30 1.02
N MET A 184 6.89 7.10 1.27
CA MET A 184 6.17 6.12 2.05
C MET A 184 7.09 5.39 3.02
N THR A 185 6.68 5.34 4.30
CA THR A 185 7.26 4.44 5.31
C THR A 185 6.17 3.46 5.71
N VAL A 186 6.49 2.17 5.71
CA VAL A 186 5.51 1.11 5.97
C VAL A 186 6.06 0.08 6.93
N PHE A 187 5.24 -0.28 7.92
CA PHE A 187 5.46 -1.47 8.75
C PHE A 187 4.40 -2.51 8.41
N LEU A 188 4.82 -3.75 8.23
CA LEU A 188 3.97 -4.93 8.14
C LEU A 188 4.12 -5.75 9.42
N ASN A 189 3.02 -5.92 10.16
CA ASN A 189 3.02 -6.69 11.42
C ASN A 189 4.07 -6.20 12.44
N GLY A 190 4.33 -4.89 12.47
CA GLY A 190 5.32 -4.25 13.32
C GLY A 190 6.76 -4.30 12.80
N VAL A 191 7.01 -4.90 11.64
CA VAL A 191 8.34 -4.95 11.00
C VAL A 191 8.42 -3.87 9.91
N LEU A 192 9.49 -3.05 9.94
CA LEU A 192 9.74 -2.03 8.91
C LEU A 192 10.00 -2.70 7.56
N ILE A 193 9.20 -2.37 6.55
CA ILE A 193 9.29 -2.93 5.21
C ILE A 193 9.52 -1.89 4.11
N GLN A 194 9.19 -0.62 4.37
CA GLN A 194 9.55 0.51 3.52
C GLN A 194 10.06 1.64 4.41
N ASP A 195 11.28 2.12 4.16
CA ASP A 195 11.93 3.18 4.95
C ASP A 195 11.99 4.47 4.12
N ASN A 196 11.02 5.35 4.33
CA ASN A 196 10.95 6.67 3.68
C ASN A 196 11.23 6.62 2.17
N PHE A 197 10.72 5.57 1.50
CA PHE A 197 10.97 5.34 0.09
C PHE A 197 10.34 6.45 -0.75
N GLU A 198 11.13 7.03 -1.66
CA GLU A 198 10.69 8.04 -2.61
C GLU A 198 10.08 7.37 -3.85
N LEU A 199 8.79 7.63 -4.10
CA LEU A 199 8.08 7.10 -5.26
C LEU A 199 8.51 7.84 -6.53
N SER A 200 8.59 7.12 -7.64
CA SER A 200 8.95 7.69 -8.95
C SER A 200 7.75 8.27 -9.73
N GLY A 201 6.56 8.20 -9.16
CA GLY A 201 5.28 8.60 -9.76
C GLY A 201 4.16 7.62 -9.39
N PRO A 202 3.01 7.66 -10.07
CA PRO A 202 1.92 6.70 -9.92
C PRO A 202 2.39 5.26 -10.10
N THR A 203 1.78 4.34 -9.35
CA THR A 203 1.99 2.90 -9.56
C THR A 203 1.12 2.41 -10.73
N ALA A 204 1.66 1.52 -11.54
CA ALA A 204 0.91 0.92 -12.64
C ALA A 204 1.54 -0.42 -13.07
N HIS A 205 0.69 -1.35 -13.57
CA HIS A 205 1.16 -2.62 -14.09
C HIS A 205 2.02 -2.44 -15.33
N GLN A 206 3.25 -2.99 -15.31
CA GLN A 206 4.23 -2.96 -16.40
C GLN A 206 4.55 -1.55 -16.95
N ARG A 207 4.35 -0.52 -16.14
CA ARG A 207 4.64 0.87 -16.49
C ARG A 207 5.12 1.65 -15.28
N ARG A 208 5.96 2.65 -15.51
CA ARG A 208 6.37 3.65 -14.51
C ARG A 208 6.00 5.04 -15.04
N PRO A 209 4.74 5.44 -14.97
CA PRO A 209 4.32 6.74 -15.46
C PRO A 209 4.98 7.86 -14.64
N PRO A 210 5.36 8.97 -15.28
CA PRO A 210 5.86 10.13 -14.55
C PRO A 210 4.75 10.75 -13.68
N TYR A 211 5.14 11.59 -12.74
CA TYR A 211 4.18 12.41 -12.01
C TYR A 211 3.33 13.27 -12.95
N SER A 212 2.05 13.39 -12.60
CA SER A 212 1.12 14.36 -13.17
C SER A 212 0.47 15.10 -12.01
N ALA A 213 0.42 16.41 -12.08
CA ALA A 213 -0.15 17.22 -11.02
C ALA A 213 -1.62 16.83 -10.76
N HIS A 214 -1.96 16.73 -9.50
CA HIS A 214 -3.28 16.37 -9.01
C HIS A 214 -3.61 17.16 -7.73
N ALA A 215 -4.85 17.07 -7.25
CA ALA A 215 -5.28 17.74 -6.04
C ALA A 215 -4.50 17.25 -4.81
N ASP A 216 -4.40 18.11 -3.80
CA ASP A 216 -3.69 17.85 -2.54
C ASP A 216 -4.32 16.75 -1.70
N LYS A 217 -5.60 16.44 -1.91
CA LYS A 217 -6.33 15.38 -1.23
C LYS A 217 -7.15 14.61 -2.24
N LEU A 218 -6.94 13.31 -2.30
CA LEU A 218 -7.69 12.37 -3.14
C LEU A 218 -8.12 11.16 -2.29
N PRO A 219 -9.16 10.41 -2.72
CA PRO A 219 -9.66 9.27 -1.97
C PRO A 219 -8.63 8.16 -1.78
N LEU A 220 -8.71 7.46 -0.65
CA LEU A 220 -8.14 6.15 -0.46
C LEU A 220 -8.98 5.13 -1.22
N LYS A 221 -8.34 4.15 -1.90
CA LYS A 221 -9.04 3.07 -2.57
C LYS A 221 -8.52 1.71 -2.11
N LEU A 222 -9.42 0.72 -2.03
CA LEU A 222 -9.08 -0.69 -1.85
C LEU A 222 -9.49 -1.45 -3.11
N GLN A 223 -8.58 -2.34 -3.58
CA GLN A 223 -8.73 -2.99 -4.87
C GLN A 223 -9.58 -4.25 -4.79
N ASP A 224 -10.50 -4.41 -5.74
CA ASP A 224 -11.07 -5.68 -6.14
C ASP A 224 -10.21 -6.29 -7.26
N HIS A 225 -9.37 -7.27 -6.89
CA HIS A 225 -8.57 -8.05 -7.85
C HIS A 225 -9.13 -9.46 -8.07
N GLY A 226 -10.43 -9.66 -7.75
CA GLY A 226 -11.09 -10.95 -7.91
C GLY A 226 -10.87 -11.93 -6.74
N ASN A 227 -10.13 -11.57 -5.72
CA ASN A 227 -9.89 -12.39 -4.53
C ASN A 227 -10.67 -11.85 -3.33
N PRO A 228 -11.33 -12.69 -2.50
CA PRO A 228 -12.13 -12.25 -1.37
C PRO A 228 -11.24 -11.90 -0.15
N VAL A 229 -10.37 -10.92 -0.34
CA VAL A 229 -9.55 -10.34 0.73
C VAL A 229 -10.45 -9.61 1.70
N ARG A 230 -10.13 -9.70 3.00
CA ARG A 230 -10.88 -9.07 4.08
C ARG A 230 -10.10 -7.92 4.67
N TYR A 231 -10.83 -6.89 5.10
CA TYR A 231 -10.28 -5.71 5.75
C TYR A 231 -11.05 -5.39 7.04
N ARG A 232 -10.35 -4.85 8.05
CA ARG A 232 -10.94 -4.37 9.28
C ARG A 232 -10.08 -3.30 9.93
N ASN A 233 -10.59 -2.66 10.97
CA ASN A 233 -9.87 -1.67 11.78
C ASN A 233 -9.12 -0.66 10.90
N ILE A 234 -9.88 0.07 10.07
CA ILE A 234 -9.32 1.04 9.12
C ILE A 234 -9.49 2.44 9.70
N TRP A 235 -8.39 3.11 9.98
CA TRP A 235 -8.40 4.51 10.40
C TRP A 235 -7.22 5.28 9.80
N ILE A 236 -7.41 6.59 9.69
CA ILE A 236 -6.42 7.49 9.11
C ILE A 236 -6.31 8.75 9.96
N ARG A 237 -5.10 9.28 10.11
CA ARG A 237 -4.81 10.60 10.70
C ARG A 237 -4.18 11.48 9.65
N GLU A 238 -4.68 12.69 9.48
CA GLU A 238 -4.02 13.70 8.64
C GLU A 238 -2.79 14.25 9.39
N LEU A 239 -1.65 14.26 8.72
CA LEU A 239 -0.43 14.88 9.26
C LEU A 239 -0.48 16.38 8.97
N GLN A 240 -0.18 17.17 9.99
CA GLN A 240 -0.06 18.62 9.89
C GLN A 240 1.43 18.97 9.89
N HIS A 241 1.87 19.71 8.91
CA HIS A 241 3.23 20.22 8.78
C HIS A 241 3.23 21.75 8.86
#